data_16558a67dabdffa514f8ae6929722cce
#
_entry.id   16558a67dabdffa514f8ae6929722cce
#
_cell.length_a   1.000
_cell.length_b   1.000
_cell.length_c   1.000
_cell.angle_alpha   90.00
_cell.angle_beta   90.00
_cell.angle_gamma   90.00
#
_symmetry.space_group_name_H-M   'P 1'
#
loop_
_entity.id
_entity.type
_entity.pdbx_description
1 polymer ?
#
loop_
_entity_poly.entity_id
_entity_poly.type
_entity_poly.pdbx_seq_one_letter_code
_entity_poly.pdbx_strand_id
1 'polypeptide(L)'
;MIYYKIRRKSNPEQFVRGTPTYHNYDSTGRIFQRLGQLRTFLTGAMGHPYKKIDISDWEIVELEMVVKEVKGIHEVLTPKKIKELLLK
;
A
#
# COMPACT_ATOMS: atom_id res chain seq x y z
N MET A 1 -12.54 -0.99 9.23
CA MET A 1 -12.39 -0.64 7.80
C MET A 1 -11.37 -1.57 7.18
N ILE A 2 -11.73 -2.18 6.09
CA ILE A 2 -10.90 -3.21 5.44
C ILE A 2 -10.15 -2.59 4.26
N TYR A 3 -8.87 -2.91 4.16
CA TYR A 3 -7.99 -2.50 3.07
C TYR A 3 -7.28 -3.72 2.50
N TYR A 4 -6.76 -3.58 1.30
CA TYR A 4 -6.08 -4.66 0.60
C TYR A 4 -4.70 -4.21 0.15
N LYS A 5 -3.76 -5.15 0.16
CA LYS A 5 -2.44 -5.00 -0.44
C LYS A 5 -2.13 -6.24 -1.27
N ILE A 6 -1.25 -6.09 -2.23
CA ILE A 6 -0.71 -7.23 -2.98
C ILE A 6 0.69 -7.50 -2.48
N ARG A 7 0.96 -8.72 -2.09
CA ARG A 7 2.24 -9.15 -1.53
C ARG A 7 2.84 -10.26 -2.39
N ARG A 8 4.15 -10.34 -2.42
CA ARG A 8 4.83 -11.46 -3.07
C ARG A 8 4.78 -12.70 -2.19
N LYS A 9 4.44 -13.84 -2.80
CA LYS A 9 4.50 -15.14 -2.10
C LYS A 9 5.93 -15.55 -1.78
N SER A 10 6.86 -15.29 -2.69
CA SER A 10 8.28 -15.63 -2.53
C SER A 10 9.00 -14.75 -1.51
N ASN A 11 8.49 -13.56 -1.25
CA ASN A 11 9.02 -12.65 -0.25
C ASN A 11 7.88 -11.86 0.41
N PRO A 12 7.32 -12.36 1.52
CA PRO A 12 6.16 -11.72 2.19
C PRO A 12 6.42 -10.32 2.73
N GLU A 13 7.66 -9.87 2.80
CA GLU A 13 8.00 -8.51 3.22
C GLU A 13 7.94 -7.50 2.08
N GLN A 14 7.76 -7.97 0.84
CA GLN A 14 7.67 -7.12 -0.34
C GLN A 14 6.23 -7.01 -0.84
N PHE A 15 5.74 -5.79 -0.88
CA PHE A 15 4.40 -5.45 -1.36
C PHE A 15 4.47 -4.72 -2.69
N VAL A 16 3.49 -4.97 -3.55
CA VAL A 16 3.40 -4.31 -4.87
C VAL A 16 3.02 -2.85 -4.69
N ARG A 17 3.72 -1.99 -5.41
CA ARG A 17 3.49 -0.56 -5.45
C ARG A 17 3.54 -0.05 -6.88
N GLY A 18 2.91 1.10 -7.12
CA GLY A 18 2.92 1.74 -8.42
C GLY A 18 1.68 1.45 -9.24
N THR A 19 1.86 1.31 -10.55
CA THR A 19 0.78 1.03 -11.49
C THR A 19 0.94 -0.37 -12.07
N PRO A 20 -0.10 -0.94 -12.72
CA PRO A 20 0.02 -2.27 -13.33
C PRO A 20 1.17 -2.37 -14.32
N THR A 21 1.46 -1.28 -15.04
CA THR A 21 2.50 -1.23 -16.07
C THR A 21 3.89 -0.96 -15.49
N TYR A 22 3.95 -0.15 -14.44
CA TYR A 22 5.19 0.26 -13.78
C TYR A 22 5.11 -0.05 -12.29
N HIS A 23 5.00 -1.32 -11.97
CA HIS A 23 5.00 -1.74 -10.58
C HIS A 23 6.42 -1.99 -10.08
N ASN A 24 6.61 -1.81 -8.80
CA ASN A 24 7.82 -2.19 -8.07
C ASN A 24 7.41 -2.78 -6.72
N TYR A 25 8.38 -3.13 -5.92
CA TYR A 25 8.15 -3.74 -4.61
C TYR A 25 8.86 -2.95 -3.53
N ASP A 26 8.16 -2.74 -2.41
CA ASP A 26 8.77 -2.18 -1.22
C ASP A 26 8.11 -2.75 0.04
N SER A 27 8.54 -2.31 1.21
CA SER A 27 8.01 -2.79 2.49
C SER A 27 6.64 -2.22 2.83
N THR A 28 6.21 -1.17 2.16
CA THR A 28 4.93 -0.49 2.42
C THR A 28 3.85 -0.90 1.45
N GLY A 29 4.13 -0.84 0.15
CA GLY A 29 3.19 -1.17 -0.91
C GLY A 29 2.07 -0.15 -1.10
N ARG A 30 1.22 -0.44 -2.09
CA ARG A 30 0.02 0.34 -2.37
C ARG A 30 -1.16 -0.21 -1.59
N ILE A 31 -1.95 0.68 -1.01
CA ILE A 31 -3.18 0.32 -0.30
C ILE A 31 -4.35 0.46 -1.27
N PHE A 32 -5.15 -0.61 -1.38
CA PHE A 32 -6.40 -0.61 -2.13
C PHE A 32 -7.55 -0.54 -1.13
N GLN A 33 -8.37 0.50 -1.24
CA GLN A 33 -9.48 0.72 -0.32
C GLN A 33 -10.71 -0.10 -0.67
N ARG A 34 -10.82 -0.55 -1.93
CA ARG A 34 -11.99 -1.28 -2.43
C ARG A 34 -11.55 -2.44 -3.32
N LEU A 35 -12.33 -3.51 -3.29
CA LEU A 35 -12.10 -4.65 -4.18
C LEU A 35 -12.14 -4.27 -5.67
N GLY A 36 -12.97 -3.29 -6.04
CA GLY A 36 -13.01 -2.79 -7.41
C GLY A 36 -11.69 -2.20 -7.88
N GLN A 37 -11.01 -1.44 -7.03
CA GLN A 37 -9.68 -0.90 -7.32
C GLN A 37 -8.66 -2.01 -7.50
N LEU A 38 -8.70 -3.01 -6.63
CA LEU A 38 -7.81 -4.18 -6.70
C LEU A 38 -8.03 -4.96 -7.99
N ARG A 39 -9.28 -5.21 -8.37
CA ARG A 39 -9.62 -5.89 -9.63
C ARG A 39 -9.13 -5.12 -10.84
N THR A 40 -9.31 -3.80 -10.85
CA THR A 40 -8.85 -2.94 -11.95
C THR A 40 -7.33 -3.02 -12.09
N PHE A 41 -6.62 -2.99 -10.99
CA PHE A 41 -5.16 -3.13 -10.99
C PHE A 41 -4.73 -4.49 -11.55
N LEU A 42 -5.32 -5.57 -11.06
CA LEU A 42 -4.99 -6.93 -11.51
C LEU A 42 -5.35 -7.15 -12.98
N THR A 43 -6.49 -6.66 -13.42
CA THR A 43 -6.92 -6.74 -14.82
C THR A 43 -5.95 -5.98 -15.73
N GLY A 44 -5.51 -4.79 -15.31
CA GLY A 44 -4.51 -4.02 -16.04
C GLY A 44 -3.16 -4.74 -16.14
N ALA A 45 -2.73 -5.41 -15.08
CA ALA A 45 -1.50 -6.19 -15.08
C ALA A 45 -1.59 -7.42 -16.00
N MET A 46 -2.72 -8.13 -15.96
CA MET A 46 -2.93 -9.34 -16.78
C MET A 46 -3.15 -9.04 -18.25
N GLY A 47 -3.79 -7.92 -18.57
CA GLY A 47 -4.21 -7.57 -19.91
C GLY A 47 -3.24 -6.68 -20.68
N HIS A 48 -2.03 -6.46 -20.20
CA HIS A 48 -1.09 -5.57 -20.86
C HIS A 48 -0.63 -6.15 -22.21
N PRO A 49 -0.82 -5.42 -23.34
CA PRO A 49 -0.57 -5.98 -24.68
C PRO A 49 0.91 -6.18 -25.02
N TYR A 50 1.81 -5.43 -24.43
CA TYR A 50 3.24 -5.44 -24.75
C TYR A 50 4.13 -6.04 -23.67
N LYS A 51 3.59 -6.29 -22.51
CA LYS A 51 4.37 -6.77 -21.37
C LYS A 51 3.57 -7.83 -20.63
N LYS A 52 4.07 -9.04 -20.63
CA LYS A 52 3.48 -10.10 -19.80
C LYS A 52 3.93 -9.90 -18.36
N ILE A 53 3.00 -9.58 -17.51
CA ILE A 53 3.22 -9.45 -16.09
C ILE A 53 2.80 -10.75 -15.44
N ASP A 54 3.76 -11.45 -14.84
CA ASP A 54 3.47 -12.69 -14.13
C ASP A 54 2.99 -12.36 -12.72
N ILE A 55 1.72 -12.65 -12.47
CA ILE A 55 1.09 -12.44 -11.16
C ILE A 55 1.01 -13.72 -10.32
N SER A 56 1.61 -14.81 -10.78
CA SER A 56 1.57 -16.08 -10.07
C SER A 56 2.24 -16.04 -8.69
N ASP A 57 3.19 -15.12 -8.49
CA ASP A 57 3.87 -14.89 -7.22
C ASP A 57 3.15 -13.87 -6.32
N TRP A 58 1.99 -13.37 -6.74
CA TRP A 58 1.25 -12.39 -5.98
C TRP A 58 0.14 -13.03 -5.16
N GLU A 59 -0.07 -12.49 -3.98
CA GLU A 59 -1.20 -12.85 -3.12
C GLU A 59 -1.84 -11.59 -2.55
N ILE A 60 -3.14 -11.69 -2.24
CA ILE A 60 -3.89 -10.57 -1.68
C ILE A 60 -3.84 -10.66 -0.17
N VAL A 61 -3.45 -9.57 0.48
CA VAL A 61 -3.48 -9.42 1.93
C VAL A 61 -4.63 -8.51 2.30
N GLU A 62 -5.56 -9.03 3.09
CA GLU A 62 -6.66 -8.26 3.66
C GLU A 62 -6.23 -7.71 5.02
N LEU A 63 -6.39 -6.40 5.19
CA LEU A 63 -5.96 -5.69 6.39
C LEU A 63 -7.15 -4.98 7.01
N GLU A 64 -7.30 -5.08 8.30
CA GLU A 64 -8.27 -4.33 9.05
C GLU A 64 -7.57 -3.21 9.82
N MET A 65 -7.98 -1.97 9.57
CA MET A 65 -7.49 -0.80 10.32
C MET A 65 -8.55 -0.36 11.31
N VAL A 66 -8.18 -0.32 12.57
CA VAL A 66 -9.04 0.10 13.66
C VAL A 66 -8.40 1.30 14.35
N VAL A 67 -9.19 2.32 14.62
CA VAL A 67 -8.74 3.45 15.44
C VAL A 67 -8.65 2.96 16.87
N LYS A 68 -7.41 2.82 17.37
CA LYS A 68 -7.18 2.41 18.77
C LYS A 68 -7.32 3.58 19.74
N GLU A 69 -6.77 4.70 19.34
CA GLU A 69 -6.68 5.88 20.18
C GLU A 69 -6.55 7.12 19.32
N VAL A 70 -7.21 8.19 19.72
CA VAL A 70 -7.07 9.49 19.09
C VAL A 70 -6.32 10.40 20.05
N LYS A 71 -5.18 10.93 19.61
CA LYS A 71 -4.34 11.84 20.40
C LYS A 71 -4.26 13.20 19.73
N GLY A 72 -4.31 14.24 20.53
CA GLY A 72 -4.02 15.59 20.04
C GLY A 72 -2.55 15.73 19.66
N ILE A 73 -2.26 16.60 18.71
CA ILE A 73 -0.88 16.82 18.26
C ILE A 73 0.02 17.23 19.42
N HIS A 74 -0.48 18.05 20.34
CA HIS A 74 0.28 18.53 21.50
C HIS A 74 0.52 17.46 22.56
N GLU A 75 -0.23 16.37 22.54
CA GLU A 75 -0.02 15.23 23.44
C GLU A 75 1.18 14.37 22.98
N VAL A 76 1.45 14.37 21.67
CA VAL A 76 2.50 13.54 21.07
C VAL A 76 3.74 14.36 20.77
N LEU A 77 3.56 15.61 20.29
CA LEU A 77 4.65 16.51 19.91
C LEU A 77 4.64 17.76 20.78
N THR A 78 5.80 18.10 21.34
CA THR A 78 5.97 19.39 22.01
C THR A 78 5.94 20.53 20.99
N PRO A 79 5.59 21.77 21.41
CA PRO A 79 5.65 22.92 20.52
C PRO A 79 7.00 23.12 19.81
N LYS A 80 8.09 22.81 20.50
CA LYS A 80 9.45 22.85 19.93
C LYS A 80 9.61 21.85 18.80
N LYS A 81 9.17 20.62 18.97
CA LYS A 81 9.21 19.57 17.92
C LYS A 81 8.35 19.91 16.72
N ILE A 82 7.19 20.50 16.95
CA ILE A 82 6.31 20.96 15.86
C ILE A 82 7.01 22.03 15.03
N LYS A 83 7.67 22.99 15.67
CA LYS A 83 8.47 24.01 14.98
C LYS A 83 9.59 23.40 14.16
N GLU A 84 10.32 22.45 14.72
CA GLU A 84 11.40 21.75 14.01
C GLU A 84 10.91 21.05 12.75
N LEU A 85 9.74 20.41 12.82
CA LEU A 85 9.14 19.74 11.67
C LEU A 85 8.70 20.71 10.57
N LEU A 86 8.21 21.89 10.95
CA LEU A 86 7.76 22.91 9.99
C LEU A 86 8.90 23.65 9.32
N LEU A 87 10.08 23.67 9.94
CA LEU A 87 11.26 24.37 9.42
C LEU A 87 12.14 23.50 8.50
N LYS A 88 11.81 22.25 8.37
CA LYS A 88 12.53 21.32 7.48
C LYS A 88 12.11 21.46 6.03
#